data_75aadc7fac11d65b33a4794820357dfc
#
_entry.id   75aadc7fac11d65b33a4794820357dfc
#
_cell.length_a   1.000
_cell.length_b   1.000
_cell.length_c   1.000
_cell.angle_alpha   90.00
_cell.angle_beta   90.00
_cell.angle_gamma   90.00
#
_symmetry.space_group_name_H-M   'P 1'
#
loop_
_entity.id
_entity.type
_entity.pdbx_description
1 polymer ?
#
loop_
_entity_poly.entity_id
_entity_poly.type
_entity_poly.pdbx_seq_one_letter_code
_entity_poly.pdbx_strand_id
1 'polypeptide(L)'
;MFRKEPDGIQYWTPNYPAECANRQRHILTSAMKMLKPGGTLVYSTCTFAPEEDEQMIAWLLAEYPDLSVVPIAKQPGMDEGRPAWADGNPALAQTVRFFPHHYDGEGHFIAKLQLSGTPMPTKKRKKKQRGSAVVKPSREQQALWDRFKTEHVPTYTPTNLVVFGDELYDVTLAPELLSQLKVAQAGVHLGTFKKKNALNRPSR
;
A
#
# COMPACT_ATOMS: atom_id res chain seq x y z
N MET A 1 -5.03 -16.10 7.93
CA MET A 1 -5.55 -15.45 9.14
C MET A 1 -5.55 -16.43 10.33
N PHE A 2 -6.33 -17.51 10.33
CA PHE A 2 -6.44 -18.46 11.45
C PHE A 2 -5.13 -19.17 11.85
N ARG A 3 -4.14 -19.25 10.96
CA ARG A 3 -2.81 -19.77 11.31
C ARG A 3 -2.06 -18.86 12.27
N LYS A 4 -2.26 -17.53 12.18
CA LYS A 4 -1.64 -16.55 13.06
C LYS A 4 -2.47 -16.26 14.30
N GLU A 5 -3.79 -16.25 14.13
CA GLU A 5 -4.77 -15.90 15.17
C GLU A 5 -5.84 -16.98 15.26
N PRO A 6 -5.55 -18.12 15.90
CA PRO A 6 -6.49 -19.24 16.04
C PRO A 6 -7.80 -18.83 16.71
N ASP A 7 -7.74 -17.88 17.64
CA ASP A 7 -8.93 -17.39 18.37
C ASP A 7 -9.94 -16.69 17.44
N GLY A 8 -9.51 -16.26 16.25
CA GLY A 8 -10.38 -15.68 15.23
C GLY A 8 -11.45 -16.67 14.70
N ILE A 9 -11.24 -17.98 14.88
CA ILE A 9 -12.18 -19.02 14.43
C ILE A 9 -13.52 -18.88 15.16
N GLN A 10 -13.53 -18.50 16.42
CA GLN A 10 -14.77 -18.35 17.23
C GLN A 10 -15.71 -17.26 16.70
N TYR A 11 -15.21 -16.29 15.95
CA TYR A 11 -15.99 -15.20 15.34
C TYR A 11 -16.40 -15.49 13.90
N TRP A 12 -15.90 -16.57 13.31
CA TRP A 12 -16.21 -16.93 11.94
C TRP A 12 -17.58 -17.60 11.82
N THR A 13 -18.33 -17.21 10.81
CA THR A 13 -19.61 -17.83 10.45
C THR A 13 -19.62 -18.19 8.97
N PRO A 14 -20.47 -19.14 8.52
CA PRO A 14 -20.60 -19.45 7.09
C PRO A 14 -20.95 -18.25 6.20
N ASN A 15 -21.61 -17.23 6.75
CA ASN A 15 -21.98 -16.01 6.02
C ASN A 15 -20.86 -14.96 5.98
N TYR A 16 -19.80 -15.12 6.78
CA TYR A 16 -18.73 -14.12 6.90
C TYR A 16 -18.03 -13.83 5.57
N PRO A 17 -17.71 -14.79 4.68
CA PRO A 17 -17.16 -14.51 3.36
C PRO A 17 -18.07 -13.62 2.50
N ALA A 18 -19.39 -13.86 2.52
CA ALA A 18 -20.35 -13.05 1.77
C ALA A 18 -20.43 -11.60 2.29
N GLU A 19 -20.34 -11.39 3.60
CA GLU A 19 -20.28 -10.05 4.21
C GLU A 19 -18.99 -9.33 3.81
N CYS A 20 -17.86 -10.02 3.82
CA CYS A 20 -16.59 -9.49 3.36
C CYS A 20 -16.65 -9.13 1.87
N ALA A 21 -17.17 -10.01 1.03
CA ALA A 21 -17.35 -9.78 -0.40
C ALA A 21 -18.23 -8.55 -0.67
N ASN A 22 -19.31 -8.36 0.08
CA ASN A 22 -20.15 -7.17 -0.06
C ASN A 22 -19.38 -5.88 0.28
N ARG A 23 -18.61 -5.87 1.35
CA ARG A 23 -17.73 -4.75 1.71
C ARG A 23 -16.70 -4.45 0.62
N GLN A 24 -16.09 -5.49 0.05
CA GLN A 24 -15.10 -5.39 -1.02
C GLN A 24 -15.71 -4.78 -2.29
N ARG A 25 -16.97 -5.12 -2.65
CA ARG A 25 -17.68 -4.48 -3.78
C ARG A 25 -17.79 -2.96 -3.61
N HIS A 26 -18.12 -2.48 -2.43
CA HIS A 26 -18.17 -1.04 -2.15
C HIS A 26 -16.80 -0.37 -2.28
N ILE A 27 -15.74 -1.02 -1.80
CA ILE A 27 -14.37 -0.53 -1.93
C ILE A 27 -13.96 -0.49 -3.41
N LEU A 28 -14.22 -1.55 -4.16
CA LEU A 28 -13.86 -1.67 -5.57
C LEU A 28 -14.62 -0.67 -6.44
N THR A 29 -15.91 -0.45 -6.17
CA THR A 29 -16.69 0.62 -6.84
C THR A 29 -16.04 1.99 -6.65
N SER A 30 -15.48 2.26 -5.48
CA SER A 30 -14.75 3.50 -5.22
C SER A 30 -13.38 3.52 -5.90
N ALA A 31 -12.68 2.39 -5.93
CA ALA A 31 -11.38 2.24 -6.60
C ALA A 31 -11.51 2.44 -8.12
N MET A 32 -12.56 1.90 -8.74
CA MET A 32 -12.81 2.06 -10.18
C MET A 32 -13.00 3.53 -10.60
N LYS A 33 -13.58 4.37 -9.74
CA LYS A 33 -13.68 5.82 -9.99
C LYS A 33 -12.32 6.54 -10.03
N MET A 34 -11.29 5.94 -9.46
CA MET A 34 -9.93 6.48 -9.45
C MET A 34 -9.06 5.92 -10.57
N LEU A 35 -9.48 4.82 -11.20
CA LEU A 35 -8.74 4.18 -12.27
C LEU A 35 -8.86 4.98 -13.55
N LYS A 36 -7.73 5.31 -14.15
CA LYS A 36 -7.69 6.04 -15.43
C LYS A 36 -7.79 5.08 -16.62
N PRO A 37 -8.25 5.53 -17.78
CA PRO A 37 -8.14 4.75 -19.02
C PRO A 37 -6.71 4.25 -19.24
N GLY A 38 -6.52 2.98 -19.57
CA GLY A 38 -5.23 2.31 -19.66
C GLY A 38 -4.57 2.02 -18.31
N GLY A 39 -5.21 2.36 -17.19
CA GLY A 39 -4.71 2.12 -15.84
C GLY A 39 -4.81 0.67 -15.42
N THR A 40 -3.97 0.28 -14.47
CA THR A 40 -3.94 -1.09 -13.89
C THR A 40 -4.47 -1.07 -12.47
N LEU A 41 -5.32 -2.03 -12.15
CA LEU A 41 -5.79 -2.37 -10.81
C LEU A 41 -5.19 -3.71 -10.41
N VAL A 42 -4.56 -3.77 -9.24
CA VAL A 42 -4.18 -5.03 -8.59
C VAL A 42 -5.11 -5.26 -7.42
N TYR A 43 -5.80 -6.40 -7.44
CA TYR A 43 -6.65 -6.86 -6.37
C TYR A 43 -6.01 -8.06 -5.68
N SER A 44 -5.96 -8.07 -4.37
CA SER A 44 -5.41 -9.20 -3.61
C SER A 44 -6.15 -9.41 -2.30
N THR A 45 -6.22 -10.68 -1.89
CA THR A 45 -6.80 -11.11 -0.61
C THR A 45 -5.87 -12.12 0.07
N CYS A 46 -6.12 -12.35 1.35
CA CYS A 46 -5.48 -13.42 2.12
C CYS A 46 -6.49 -14.53 2.51
N THR A 47 -7.62 -14.61 1.82
CA THR A 47 -8.65 -15.63 2.00
C THR A 47 -8.53 -16.71 0.93
N PHE A 48 -9.24 -17.83 1.14
CA PHE A 48 -9.46 -18.89 0.14
C PHE A 48 -10.89 -18.92 -0.37
N ALA A 49 -11.76 -18.04 0.16
CA ALA A 49 -13.17 -18.00 -0.17
C ALA A 49 -13.39 -17.53 -1.61
N PRO A 50 -14.02 -18.34 -2.49
CA PRO A 50 -14.27 -17.94 -3.87
C PRO A 50 -15.11 -16.68 -4.00
N GLU A 51 -16.00 -16.41 -3.03
CA GLU A 51 -16.83 -15.20 -2.96
C GLU A 51 -16.01 -13.91 -2.93
N GLU A 52 -14.85 -13.98 -2.27
CA GLU A 52 -13.92 -12.87 -2.13
C GLU A 52 -12.84 -12.86 -3.21
N ASP A 53 -12.72 -13.91 -3.99
CA ASP A 53 -11.66 -14.11 -4.97
C ASP A 53 -12.21 -14.14 -6.40
N GLU A 54 -12.38 -15.30 -7.04
CA GLU A 54 -12.83 -15.40 -8.44
C GLU A 54 -14.19 -14.79 -8.68
N GLN A 55 -15.14 -14.96 -7.76
CA GLN A 55 -16.50 -14.40 -7.90
C GLN A 55 -16.46 -12.87 -7.83
N MET A 56 -15.53 -12.29 -7.05
CA MET A 56 -15.33 -10.86 -7.01
C MET A 56 -14.78 -10.32 -8.33
N ILE A 57 -13.83 -11.03 -8.95
CA ILE A 57 -13.29 -10.65 -10.26
C ILE A 57 -14.35 -10.83 -11.35
N ALA A 58 -15.10 -11.94 -11.33
CA ALA A 58 -16.21 -12.15 -12.26
C ALA A 58 -17.24 -11.00 -12.17
N TRP A 59 -17.62 -10.61 -10.95
CA TRP A 59 -18.50 -9.47 -10.73
C TRP A 59 -17.91 -8.16 -11.29
N LEU A 60 -16.61 -7.88 -11.08
CA LEU A 60 -15.96 -6.70 -11.64
C LEU A 60 -16.00 -6.67 -13.17
N LEU A 61 -15.72 -7.80 -13.81
CA LEU A 61 -15.74 -7.91 -15.27
C LEU A 61 -17.16 -7.74 -15.85
N ALA A 62 -18.18 -8.19 -15.13
CA ALA A 62 -19.58 -7.99 -15.52
C ALA A 62 -20.04 -6.54 -15.33
N GLU A 63 -19.64 -5.89 -14.24
CA GLU A 63 -20.03 -4.50 -13.92
C GLU A 63 -19.28 -3.48 -14.77
N TYR A 64 -18.02 -3.79 -15.15
CA TYR A 64 -17.14 -2.93 -15.91
C TYR A 64 -16.62 -3.63 -17.18
N PRO A 65 -17.39 -3.64 -18.28
CA PRO A 65 -17.03 -4.37 -19.52
C PRO A 65 -15.72 -3.92 -20.17
N ASP A 66 -15.28 -2.70 -19.87
CA ASP A 66 -13.99 -2.16 -20.34
C ASP A 66 -12.78 -2.65 -19.52
N LEU A 67 -13.02 -3.45 -18.48
CA LEU A 67 -11.98 -4.04 -17.64
C LEU A 67 -11.62 -5.43 -18.17
N SER A 68 -10.35 -5.77 -18.20
CA SER A 68 -9.84 -7.08 -18.58
C SER A 68 -8.84 -7.62 -17.60
N VAL A 69 -8.76 -8.95 -17.44
CA VAL A 69 -7.71 -9.59 -16.66
C VAL A 69 -6.43 -9.57 -17.45
N VAL A 70 -5.35 -9.17 -16.81
CA VAL A 70 -3.98 -9.20 -17.36
C VAL A 70 -3.25 -10.43 -16.80
N PRO A 71 -2.68 -11.27 -17.66
CA PRO A 71 -1.93 -12.43 -17.18
C PRO A 71 -0.81 -12.05 -16.20
N ILE A 72 -0.69 -12.84 -15.15
CA ILE A 72 0.43 -12.77 -14.21
C ILE A 72 1.38 -13.93 -14.54
N ALA A 73 2.65 -13.63 -14.75
CA ALA A 73 3.68 -14.66 -14.96
C ALA A 73 3.83 -15.49 -13.68
N LYS A 74 3.41 -16.74 -13.77
CA LYS A 74 3.43 -17.66 -12.61
C LYS A 74 4.83 -18.21 -12.38
N GLN A 75 5.21 -18.26 -11.11
CA GLN A 75 6.42 -18.90 -10.62
C GLN A 75 6.06 -20.26 -10.01
N PRO A 76 7.03 -21.16 -9.79
CA PRO A 76 6.78 -22.42 -9.09
C PRO A 76 6.05 -22.21 -7.77
N GLY A 77 5.01 -23.01 -7.51
CA GLY A 77 4.14 -22.88 -6.33
C GLY A 77 2.97 -21.90 -6.46
N MET A 78 2.88 -21.18 -7.59
CA MET A 78 1.71 -20.36 -7.92
C MET A 78 0.68 -21.18 -8.70
N ASP A 79 -0.52 -21.28 -8.19
CA ASP A 79 -1.65 -21.92 -8.86
C ASP A 79 -2.42 -20.91 -9.73
N GLU A 80 -3.12 -21.42 -10.72
CA GLU A 80 -4.10 -20.66 -11.49
C GLU A 80 -5.36 -20.38 -10.65
N GLY A 81 -6.02 -19.26 -10.94
CA GLY A 81 -7.39 -19.05 -10.48
C GLY A 81 -8.32 -20.16 -10.98
N ARG A 82 -9.45 -20.32 -10.34
CA ARG A 82 -10.42 -21.41 -10.58
C ARG A 82 -11.70 -20.88 -11.22
N PRO A 83 -11.81 -20.81 -12.56
CA PRO A 83 -13.02 -20.32 -13.23
C PRO A 83 -14.30 -21.03 -12.77
N ALA A 84 -14.21 -22.34 -12.51
CA ALA A 84 -15.34 -23.16 -12.04
C ALA A 84 -15.85 -22.76 -10.63
N TRP A 85 -15.11 -21.97 -9.89
CA TRP A 85 -15.52 -21.46 -8.57
C TRP A 85 -16.31 -20.13 -8.68
N ALA A 86 -16.48 -19.62 -9.90
CA ALA A 86 -17.27 -18.44 -10.21
C ALA A 86 -18.23 -18.73 -11.38
N ASP A 87 -18.19 -17.92 -12.41
CA ASP A 87 -19.09 -17.97 -13.59
C ASP A 87 -18.54 -18.82 -14.76
N GLY A 88 -17.38 -19.44 -14.61
CA GLY A 88 -16.73 -20.23 -15.65
C GLY A 88 -15.92 -19.40 -16.65
N ASN A 89 -15.81 -18.08 -16.48
CA ASN A 89 -15.04 -17.21 -17.38
C ASN A 89 -13.56 -17.65 -17.42
N PRO A 90 -13.02 -18.07 -18.58
CA PRO A 90 -11.65 -18.59 -18.68
C PRO A 90 -10.59 -17.53 -18.35
N ALA A 91 -10.91 -16.25 -18.43
CA ALA A 91 -9.98 -15.19 -18.04
C ALA A 91 -9.57 -15.28 -16.56
N LEU A 92 -10.41 -15.86 -15.71
CA LEU A 92 -10.11 -16.03 -14.28
C LEU A 92 -8.92 -16.98 -14.03
N ALA A 93 -8.59 -17.90 -14.95
CA ALA A 93 -7.40 -18.73 -14.87
C ALA A 93 -6.09 -17.92 -14.94
N GLN A 94 -6.14 -16.67 -15.42
CA GLN A 94 -4.97 -15.76 -15.49
C GLN A 94 -4.66 -15.12 -14.13
N THR A 95 -5.56 -15.22 -13.16
CA THR A 95 -5.30 -14.83 -11.76
C THR A 95 -4.40 -15.84 -11.06
N VAL A 96 -3.96 -15.55 -9.86
CA VAL A 96 -3.03 -16.40 -9.12
C VAL A 96 -3.59 -16.72 -7.75
N ARG A 97 -3.47 -17.99 -7.36
CA ARG A 97 -3.67 -18.47 -5.99
C ARG A 97 -2.39 -19.00 -5.40
N PHE A 98 -2.18 -18.70 -4.14
CA PHE A 98 -1.11 -19.28 -3.34
C PHE A 98 -1.73 -20.17 -2.28
N PHE A 99 -1.50 -21.48 -2.41
CA PHE A 99 -1.93 -22.43 -1.41
C PHE A 99 -0.74 -22.85 -0.53
N PRO A 100 -0.89 -22.91 0.81
CA PRO A 100 0.21 -23.23 1.72
C PRO A 100 0.87 -24.60 1.51
N HIS A 101 0.22 -25.50 0.82
CA HIS A 101 0.76 -26.82 0.46
C HIS A 101 1.58 -26.83 -0.84
N HIS A 102 1.52 -25.76 -1.64
CA HIS A 102 2.31 -25.57 -2.85
C HIS A 102 3.37 -24.49 -2.72
N TYR A 103 3.17 -23.55 -1.80
CA TYR A 103 4.02 -22.38 -1.61
C TYR A 103 4.28 -22.17 -0.11
N ASP A 104 5.55 -22.07 0.27
CA ASP A 104 5.93 -21.82 1.66
C ASP A 104 5.57 -20.38 2.07
N GLY A 105 4.42 -20.24 2.69
CA GLY A 105 3.87 -18.95 3.09
C GLY A 105 2.41 -19.02 3.51
N GLU A 106 1.78 -17.87 3.56
CA GLU A 106 0.33 -17.75 3.78
C GLU A 106 -0.42 -17.84 2.45
N GLY A 107 -1.72 -18.20 2.53
CA GLY A 107 -2.57 -18.19 1.35
C GLY A 107 -2.84 -16.77 0.86
N HIS A 108 -2.81 -16.59 -0.45
CA HIS A 108 -3.17 -15.35 -1.12
C HIS A 108 -3.89 -15.62 -2.43
N PHE A 109 -4.70 -14.66 -2.84
CA PHE A 109 -5.22 -14.54 -4.19
C PHE A 109 -4.77 -13.21 -4.78
N ILE A 110 -4.39 -13.20 -6.07
CA ILE A 110 -4.00 -11.98 -6.78
C ILE A 110 -4.63 -11.96 -8.17
N ALA A 111 -5.29 -10.86 -8.50
CA ALA A 111 -5.75 -10.54 -9.83
C ALA A 111 -5.15 -9.20 -10.29
N LYS A 112 -4.67 -9.17 -11.52
CA LYS A 112 -4.23 -7.94 -12.19
C LYS A 112 -5.22 -7.63 -13.29
N LEU A 113 -5.78 -6.43 -13.26
CA LEU A 113 -6.79 -5.98 -14.22
C LEU A 113 -6.32 -4.67 -14.88
N GLN A 114 -6.77 -4.46 -16.10
CA GLN A 114 -6.49 -3.23 -16.85
C GLN A 114 -7.78 -2.66 -17.44
N LEU A 115 -7.98 -1.38 -17.21
CA LEU A 115 -9.07 -0.63 -17.86
C LEU A 115 -8.65 -0.26 -19.28
N SER A 116 -9.52 -0.51 -20.27
CA SER A 116 -9.27 -0.15 -21.67
C SER A 116 -9.09 1.36 -21.85
N GLY A 117 -8.51 1.74 -22.98
CA GLY A 117 -8.33 3.14 -23.38
C GLY A 117 -6.90 3.64 -23.23
N THR A 118 -6.65 4.79 -23.84
CA THR A 118 -5.34 5.44 -23.82
C THR A 118 -5.25 6.42 -22.64
N PRO A 119 -4.17 6.38 -21.86
CA PRO A 119 -3.98 7.37 -20.80
C PRO A 119 -4.00 8.78 -21.38
N MET A 120 -4.98 9.59 -20.96
CA MET A 120 -4.96 11.00 -21.34
C MET A 120 -3.76 11.70 -20.70
N PRO A 121 -3.01 12.51 -21.44
CA PRO A 121 -1.92 13.30 -20.89
C PRO A 121 -2.50 14.18 -19.77
N THR A 122 -2.09 13.90 -18.54
CA THR A 122 -2.50 14.72 -17.41
C THR A 122 -1.86 16.10 -17.59
N LYS A 123 -2.65 17.13 -17.88
CA LYS A 123 -2.18 18.51 -17.73
C LYS A 123 -1.62 18.63 -16.32
N LYS A 124 -0.31 18.83 -16.21
CA LYS A 124 0.33 19.14 -14.92
C LYS A 124 -0.40 20.36 -14.36
N ARG A 125 -1.36 20.15 -13.45
CA ARG A 125 -1.90 21.25 -12.67
C ARG A 125 -0.71 21.87 -11.96
N LYS A 126 -0.38 23.13 -12.27
CA LYS A 126 0.53 23.92 -11.44
C LYS A 126 -0.09 23.94 -10.05
N LYS A 127 0.32 23.01 -9.19
CA LYS A 127 -0.04 23.09 -7.78
C LYS A 127 0.54 24.42 -7.29
N LYS A 128 -0.32 25.34 -6.84
CA LYS A 128 0.14 26.40 -5.94
C LYS A 128 0.94 25.70 -4.85
N GLN A 129 2.24 25.96 -4.78
CA GLN A 129 3.08 25.49 -3.69
C GLN A 129 2.47 26.02 -2.38
N ARG A 130 1.64 25.22 -1.75
CA ARG A 130 1.40 25.38 -0.31
C ARG A 130 2.75 25.07 0.30
N GLY A 131 3.31 26.01 1.05
CA GLY A 131 4.64 25.90 1.60
C GLY A 131 4.86 24.48 2.16
N SER A 132 5.94 23.87 1.73
CA SER A 132 6.31 22.52 2.17
C SER A 132 6.40 22.52 3.68
N ALA A 133 5.59 21.68 4.34
CA ALA A 133 5.74 21.47 5.79
C ALA A 133 7.07 20.77 6.13
N VAL A 134 7.78 20.29 5.10
CA VAL A 134 9.06 19.58 5.21
C VAL A 134 10.15 20.54 4.76
N VAL A 135 11.02 20.92 5.68
CA VAL A 135 12.13 21.86 5.43
C VAL A 135 13.46 21.27 5.89
N LYS A 136 14.57 21.77 5.34
CA LYS A 136 15.90 21.43 5.85
C LYS A 136 16.07 22.05 7.24
N PRO A 137 16.85 21.42 8.14
CA PRO A 137 17.17 21.98 9.44
C PRO A 137 17.77 23.39 9.31
N SER A 138 17.40 24.30 10.19
CA SER A 138 18.09 25.59 10.33
C SER A 138 19.53 25.39 10.83
N ARG A 139 20.37 26.42 10.77
CA ARG A 139 21.75 26.33 11.30
C ARG A 139 21.77 25.95 12.78
N GLU A 140 20.85 26.50 13.57
CA GLU A 140 20.73 26.18 15.01
C GLU A 140 20.29 24.73 15.22
N GLN A 141 19.30 24.28 14.47
CA GLN A 141 18.82 22.91 14.53
C GLN A 141 19.89 21.90 14.09
N GLN A 142 20.67 22.25 13.06
CA GLN A 142 21.80 21.42 12.62
C GLN A 142 22.87 21.33 13.72
N ALA A 143 23.23 22.43 14.37
CA ALA A 143 24.19 22.42 15.48
C ALA A 143 23.73 21.57 16.67
N LEU A 144 22.42 21.61 16.99
CA LEU A 144 21.85 20.77 18.03
C LEU A 144 21.92 19.27 17.65
N TRP A 145 21.64 18.95 16.39
CA TRP A 145 21.80 17.59 15.89
C TRP A 145 23.25 17.13 15.95
N ASP A 146 24.20 17.92 15.50
CA ASP A 146 25.62 17.56 15.45
C ASP A 146 26.15 17.26 16.87
N ARG A 147 25.76 18.08 17.86
CA ARG A 147 26.07 17.83 19.27
C ARG A 147 25.43 16.54 19.76
N PHE A 148 24.14 16.35 19.54
CA PHE A 148 23.40 15.14 19.92
C PHE A 148 24.02 13.89 19.27
N LYS A 149 24.33 13.96 17.97
CA LYS A 149 24.98 12.88 17.25
C LYS A 149 26.30 12.48 17.90
N THR A 150 27.16 13.45 18.18
CA THR A 150 28.49 13.23 18.77
C THR A 150 28.38 12.55 20.15
N GLU A 151 27.41 12.98 20.96
CA GLU A 151 27.23 12.48 22.33
C GLU A 151 26.53 11.11 22.40
N HIS A 152 25.61 10.81 21.48
CA HIS A 152 24.69 9.68 21.62
C HIS A 152 24.74 8.64 20.50
N VAL A 153 25.06 9.03 19.28
CA VAL A 153 25.04 8.15 18.10
C VAL A 153 26.16 8.47 17.11
N PRO A 154 27.43 8.45 17.54
CA PRO A 154 28.57 8.96 16.77
C PRO A 154 28.77 8.23 15.42
N THR A 155 28.38 6.98 15.33
CA THR A 155 28.51 6.16 14.11
C THR A 155 27.35 6.31 13.12
N TYR A 156 26.27 6.99 13.53
CA TYR A 156 25.10 7.15 12.67
C TYR A 156 25.37 8.20 11.58
N THR A 157 25.10 7.86 10.34
CA THR A 157 25.24 8.78 9.20
C THR A 157 23.87 8.95 8.53
N PRO A 158 23.22 10.12 8.72
CA PRO A 158 21.93 10.37 8.09
C PRO A 158 22.08 10.54 6.57
N THR A 159 21.05 10.13 5.83
CA THR A 159 20.97 10.30 4.37
C THR A 159 20.52 11.72 4.02
N ASN A 160 19.36 12.13 4.53
CA ASN A 160 18.81 13.48 4.35
C ASN A 160 18.07 13.91 5.62
N LEU A 161 18.60 14.94 6.28
CA LEU A 161 17.91 15.51 7.44
C LEU A 161 16.81 16.46 6.99
N VAL A 162 15.61 16.24 7.54
CA VAL A 162 14.46 17.13 7.34
C VAL A 162 13.75 17.40 8.65
N VAL A 163 13.14 18.57 8.75
CA VAL A 163 12.31 18.99 9.89
C VAL A 163 10.85 19.05 9.45
N PHE A 164 9.98 18.44 10.22
CA PHE A 164 8.55 18.44 10.04
C PHE A 164 7.89 18.92 11.35
N GLY A 165 7.46 20.17 11.37
CA GLY A 165 7.11 20.84 12.63
C GLY A 165 8.34 21.01 13.53
N ASP A 166 8.30 20.44 14.73
CA ASP A 166 9.43 20.42 15.67
C ASP A 166 10.20 19.10 15.65
N GLU A 167 9.85 18.18 14.75
CA GLU A 167 10.40 16.83 14.68
C GLU A 167 11.51 16.74 13.62
N LEU A 168 12.64 16.13 14.00
CA LEU A 168 13.76 15.85 13.11
C LEU A 168 13.68 14.42 12.58
N TYR A 169 13.79 14.27 11.27
CA TYR A 169 13.78 12.97 10.59
C TYR A 169 15.00 12.79 9.69
N ASP A 170 15.43 11.54 9.55
CA ASP A 170 16.27 11.11 8.43
C ASP A 170 15.40 10.43 7.38
N VAL A 171 15.51 10.87 6.14
CA VAL A 171 14.68 10.38 5.03
C VAL A 171 15.55 9.86 3.90
N THR A 172 15.14 8.74 3.30
CA THR A 172 15.80 8.16 2.12
C THR A 172 15.33 8.81 0.81
N LEU A 173 14.12 9.38 0.82
CA LEU A 173 13.56 10.06 -0.34
C LEU A 173 14.04 11.51 -0.41
N ALA A 174 14.11 12.04 -1.63
CA ALA A 174 14.39 13.45 -1.83
C ALA A 174 13.31 14.32 -1.15
N PRO A 175 13.69 15.34 -0.35
CA PRO A 175 12.73 16.17 0.40
C PRO A 175 11.66 16.82 -0.48
N GLU A 176 11.98 17.09 -1.74
CA GLU A 176 11.09 17.68 -2.75
C GLU A 176 9.91 16.76 -3.09
N LEU A 177 10.12 15.44 -3.04
CA LEU A 177 9.05 14.45 -3.23
C LEU A 177 8.11 14.43 -2.02
N LEU A 178 8.64 14.49 -0.81
CA LEU A 178 7.86 14.52 0.42
C LEU A 178 6.93 15.73 0.48
N SER A 179 7.38 16.88 -0.04
CA SER A 179 6.57 18.11 -0.06
C SER A 179 5.29 18.01 -0.91
N GLN A 180 5.20 17.01 -1.79
CA GLN A 180 4.06 16.78 -2.65
C GLN A 180 3.04 15.78 -2.07
N LEU A 181 3.38 15.13 -0.98
CA LEU A 181 2.60 14.08 -0.33
C LEU A 181 1.98 14.59 0.97
N LYS A 182 0.88 13.96 1.38
CA LYS A 182 0.37 14.06 2.75
C LYS A 182 1.13 13.04 3.59
N VAL A 183 2.21 13.49 4.23
CA VAL A 183 3.11 12.63 4.98
C VAL A 183 2.57 12.42 6.38
N ALA A 184 2.38 11.16 6.78
CA ALA A 184 2.02 10.78 8.14
C ALA A 184 3.27 10.60 9.01
N GLN A 185 4.35 10.05 8.42
CA GLN A 185 5.68 9.90 9.03
C GLN A 185 6.72 10.05 7.93
N ALA A 186 7.67 10.96 8.11
CA ALA A 186 8.60 11.33 7.03
C ALA A 186 9.70 10.28 6.79
N GLY A 187 10.12 9.58 7.83
CA GLY A 187 11.22 8.61 7.80
C GLY A 187 11.59 8.15 9.20
N VAL A 188 12.88 7.96 9.47
CA VAL A 188 13.36 7.61 10.81
C VAL A 188 13.29 8.85 11.70
N HIS A 189 12.49 8.80 12.75
CA HIS A 189 12.38 9.88 13.72
C HIS A 189 13.64 9.93 14.59
N LEU A 190 14.39 11.02 14.53
CA LEU A 190 15.66 11.21 15.24
C LEU A 190 15.49 11.95 16.55
N GLY A 191 14.48 12.79 16.67
CA GLY A 191 14.21 13.53 17.90
C GLY A 191 13.32 14.75 17.70
N THR A 192 12.96 15.38 18.83
CA THR A 192 12.09 16.56 18.88
C THR A 192 12.88 17.77 19.38
N PHE A 193 12.84 18.89 18.66
CA PHE A 193 13.41 20.16 19.11
C PHE A 193 12.54 20.77 20.21
N LYS A 194 13.12 21.11 21.36
CA LYS A 194 12.46 21.77 22.46
C LYS A 194 12.81 23.26 22.52
N LYS A 195 11.88 24.09 22.99
CA LYS A 195 12.04 25.55 23.13
C LYS A 195 13.26 26.01 23.95
N LYS A 196 13.94 25.08 24.64
CA LYS A 196 15.16 25.36 25.45
C LYS A 196 16.43 24.91 24.77
N ASN A 197 16.53 24.99 23.44
CA ASN A 197 17.73 24.63 22.66
C ASN A 197 18.26 23.21 22.95
N ALA A 198 17.38 22.24 22.98
CA ALA A 198 17.71 20.83 23.15
C ALA A 198 17.01 19.97 22.10
N LEU A 199 17.70 18.92 21.66
CA LEU A 199 17.12 17.84 20.87
C LEU A 199 16.94 16.63 21.81
N ASN A 200 15.70 16.19 22.00
CA ASN A 200 15.38 15.04 22.83
C ASN A 200 15.19 13.80 21.97
N ARG A 201 15.50 12.64 22.56
CA ARG A 201 15.24 11.34 21.93
C ARG A 201 13.75 11.17 21.64
N PRO A 202 13.39 10.38 20.61
CA PRO A 202 11.99 9.99 20.40
C PRO A 202 11.41 9.36 21.67
N SER A 203 10.20 9.74 22.03
CA SER A 203 9.43 8.98 23.03
C SER A 203 9.09 7.60 22.43
N ARG A 204 9.25 6.55 23.21
CA ARG A 204 8.89 5.19 22.80
C ARG A 204 7.39 5.07 22.58
#